data_d2218f32bcedf9644351e90b655505a9
#
_entry.id   d2218f32bcedf9644351e90b655505a9
#
_cell.length_a   1.000
_cell.length_b   1.000
_cell.length_c   1.000
_cell.angle_alpha   90.00
_cell.angle_beta   90.00
_cell.angle_gamma   90.00
#
_symmetry.space_group_name_H-M   'P 1'
#
loop_
_entity.id
_entity.type
_entity.pdbx_description
1 polymer ?
#
loop_
_entity_poly.entity_id
_entity_poly.type
_entity_poly.pdbx_seq_one_letter_code
_entity_poly.pdbx_strand_id
1 'polypeptide(L)'
;MHSHPLSSAASAASSASSSAASGPVLAAQPLTPAAFAPFGQVVAVDDQPATLPQRSINSGNARRYDLLADLQLTADGGVPTLALFRAQARQFPLQVVEMERHALGSQTFVPLGTQRFVVVVARPGPAPQAGDLQAFITNGRQGVVLAPGTWHHALLAVEGGDFAVVERRAAQVDCDVCGVDPALTVTLPQ
;
A
#
# COMPACT_ATOMS: atom_id res chain seq x y z
N MET A 1 45.82 -39.73 -49.31
CA MET A 1 46.59 -38.76 -48.51
C MET A 1 46.20 -37.37 -49.00
N HIS A 2 45.27 -36.73 -48.42
CA HIS A 2 45.03 -35.28 -48.61
C HIS A 2 44.38 -34.76 -47.33
N SER A 3 45.13 -34.06 -46.54
CA SER A 3 44.73 -33.40 -45.30
C SER A 3 44.08 -32.04 -45.62
N HIS A 4 42.90 -31.77 -45.09
CA HIS A 4 42.30 -30.45 -45.09
C HIS A 4 42.36 -29.87 -43.65
N PRO A 5 42.72 -28.60 -43.47
CA PRO A 5 42.72 -27.95 -42.17
C PRO A 5 41.32 -27.40 -41.84
N LEU A 6 40.92 -27.63 -40.60
CA LEU A 6 39.71 -27.07 -40.00
C LEU A 6 39.92 -25.57 -39.68
N SER A 7 39.09 -24.73 -40.27
CA SER A 7 39.00 -23.29 -39.94
C SER A 7 38.11 -23.12 -38.74
N SER A 8 38.69 -22.61 -37.65
CA SER A 8 37.99 -22.22 -36.42
C SER A 8 37.44 -20.79 -36.59
N ALA A 9 36.09 -20.70 -36.69
CA ALA A 9 35.43 -19.40 -36.63
C ALA A 9 35.06 -19.10 -35.18
N ALA A 10 35.76 -18.18 -34.55
CA ALA A 10 35.42 -17.62 -33.24
C ALA A 10 34.19 -16.74 -33.35
N SER A 11 33.07 -17.21 -32.80
CA SER A 11 31.86 -16.41 -32.65
C SER A 11 32.05 -15.42 -31.49
N ALA A 12 32.13 -14.14 -31.81
CA ALA A 12 32.12 -13.06 -30.82
C ALA A 12 30.67 -12.90 -30.32
N ALA A 13 30.40 -13.38 -29.12
CA ALA A 13 29.17 -13.11 -28.41
C ALA A 13 29.18 -11.62 -27.97
N SER A 14 28.41 -10.82 -28.66
CA SER A 14 28.10 -9.43 -28.27
C SER A 14 27.24 -9.47 -27.03
N SER A 15 27.82 -9.18 -25.86
CA SER A 15 27.08 -8.94 -24.63
C SER A 15 26.39 -7.58 -24.72
N ALA A 16 25.15 -7.57 -25.23
CA ALA A 16 24.26 -6.43 -25.11
C ALA A 16 23.88 -6.28 -23.61
N SER A 17 24.60 -5.40 -22.91
CA SER A 17 24.19 -4.94 -21.60
C SER A 17 22.90 -4.11 -21.78
N SER A 18 21.76 -4.76 -21.53
CA SER A 18 20.48 -4.08 -21.39
C SER A 18 20.56 -3.18 -20.16
N SER A 19 20.87 -1.90 -20.36
CA SER A 19 20.60 -0.86 -19.38
C SER A 19 19.08 -0.74 -19.27
N ALA A 20 18.47 -1.53 -18.38
CA ALA A 20 17.10 -1.32 -17.97
C ALA A 20 17.01 0.10 -17.40
N ALA A 21 16.32 1.00 -18.09
CA ALA A 21 16.04 2.33 -17.58
C ALA A 21 15.39 2.16 -16.20
N SER A 22 16.12 2.56 -15.17
CA SER A 22 15.58 2.52 -13.81
C SER A 22 14.41 3.49 -13.76
N GLY A 23 13.18 2.95 -13.54
CA GLY A 23 11.98 3.75 -13.37
C GLY A 23 12.13 4.76 -12.23
N PRO A 24 11.15 5.67 -12.06
CA PRO A 24 11.20 6.67 -11.01
C PRO A 24 11.31 6.03 -9.63
N VAL A 25 12.02 6.69 -8.71
CA VAL A 25 12.20 6.24 -7.32
C VAL A 25 11.37 7.12 -6.39
N LEU A 26 10.63 6.50 -5.50
CA LEU A 26 9.79 7.14 -4.50
C LEU A 26 10.23 6.69 -3.09
N ALA A 27 10.79 7.59 -2.30
CA ALA A 27 11.07 7.32 -0.90
C ALA A 27 9.79 7.41 -0.07
N ALA A 28 9.52 6.38 0.72
CA ALA A 28 8.38 6.39 1.65
C ALA A 28 8.62 7.46 2.72
N GLN A 29 7.62 8.33 2.92
CA GLN A 29 7.63 9.38 3.94
C GLN A 29 6.97 8.89 5.23
N PRO A 30 7.31 9.43 6.40
CA PRO A 30 6.57 9.14 7.63
C PRO A 30 5.07 9.40 7.45
N LEU A 31 4.24 8.45 7.88
CA LEU A 31 2.80 8.59 7.84
C LEU A 31 2.35 9.65 8.84
N THR A 32 1.62 10.67 8.39
CA THR A 32 0.98 11.67 9.25
C THR A 32 -0.48 11.87 8.86
N PRO A 33 -1.39 12.22 9.80
CA PRO A 33 -2.79 12.48 9.48
C PRO A 33 -2.99 13.54 8.40
N ALA A 34 -2.21 14.62 8.44
CA ALA A 34 -2.33 15.72 7.48
C ALA A 34 -1.92 15.29 6.06
N ALA A 35 -0.80 14.57 5.92
CA ALA A 35 -0.33 14.12 4.61
C ALA A 35 -1.22 13.02 4.02
N PHE A 36 -1.83 12.19 4.86
CA PHE A 36 -2.69 11.08 4.44
C PHE A 36 -4.16 11.47 4.21
N ALA A 37 -4.59 12.66 4.66
CA ALA A 37 -5.97 13.12 4.56
C ALA A 37 -6.61 13.01 3.16
N PRO A 38 -5.89 13.20 2.03
CA PRO A 38 -6.46 13.04 0.69
C PRO A 38 -6.82 11.59 0.30
N PHE A 39 -6.35 10.61 1.07
CA PHE A 39 -6.46 9.17 0.77
C PHE A 39 -7.34 8.43 1.77
N GLY A 40 -7.59 9.05 2.93
CA GLY A 40 -8.34 8.43 4.01
C GLY A 40 -7.91 8.97 5.38
N GLN A 41 -7.80 8.10 6.37
CA GLN A 41 -7.49 8.50 7.73
C GLN A 41 -6.45 7.57 8.40
N VAL A 42 -5.58 8.17 9.23
CA VAL A 42 -4.64 7.43 10.07
C VAL A 42 -5.36 6.95 11.34
N VAL A 43 -5.21 5.67 11.66
CA VAL A 43 -5.74 5.05 12.88
C VAL A 43 -4.63 5.02 13.93
N ALA A 44 -4.53 6.06 14.71
CA ALA A 44 -3.62 6.19 15.84
C ALA A 44 -4.14 7.26 16.79
N VAL A 45 -3.93 7.10 18.08
CA VAL A 45 -4.38 8.08 19.08
C VAL A 45 -3.40 9.23 19.19
N ASP A 46 -2.11 8.94 19.24
CA ASP A 46 -1.05 9.92 19.55
C ASP A 46 -0.83 10.93 18.44
N ASP A 47 -1.20 10.57 17.20
CA ASP A 47 -1.00 11.42 16.01
C ASP A 47 -2.22 12.30 15.67
N GLN A 48 -3.31 12.19 16.43
CA GLN A 48 -4.54 12.90 16.13
C GLN A 48 -4.51 14.35 16.68
N PRO A 49 -5.17 15.29 15.99
CA PRO A 49 -5.27 16.65 16.49
C PRO A 49 -6.06 16.68 17.82
N ALA A 50 -5.72 17.60 18.70
CA ALA A 50 -6.42 17.79 19.99
C ALA A 50 -7.92 18.05 19.85
N THR A 51 -8.38 18.46 18.68
CA THR A 51 -9.78 18.70 18.33
C THR A 51 -10.58 17.41 18.03
N LEU A 52 -9.90 16.25 17.94
CA LEU A 52 -10.59 14.99 17.72
C LEU A 52 -11.58 14.72 18.87
N PRO A 53 -12.85 14.40 18.56
CA PRO A 53 -13.84 14.08 19.58
C PRO A 53 -13.37 12.91 20.46
N GLN A 54 -13.37 13.14 21.76
CA GLN A 54 -12.94 12.16 22.74
C GLN A 54 -13.83 12.21 23.97
N ARG A 55 -14.02 11.04 24.60
CA ARG A 55 -14.79 10.96 25.87
C ARG A 55 -14.28 9.86 26.78
N SER A 56 -14.38 10.08 28.07
CA SER A 56 -14.15 9.03 29.05
C SER A 56 -15.31 8.04 29.03
N ILE A 57 -15.00 6.75 29.07
CA ILE A 57 -15.96 5.63 29.13
C ILE A 57 -15.56 4.65 30.24
N ASN A 58 -16.41 3.67 30.51
CA ASN A 58 -16.17 2.60 31.48
C ASN A 58 -15.76 3.17 32.86
N SER A 59 -16.52 4.13 33.37
CA SER A 59 -16.29 4.79 34.68
C SER A 59 -14.90 5.44 34.80
N GLY A 60 -14.39 5.97 33.70
CA GLY A 60 -13.07 6.63 33.67
C GLY A 60 -11.89 5.72 33.33
N ASN A 61 -12.15 4.41 33.17
CA ASN A 61 -11.10 3.42 32.95
C ASN A 61 -10.57 3.37 31.51
N ALA A 62 -11.27 4.02 30.55
CA ALA A 62 -10.86 4.12 29.17
C ALA A 62 -11.24 5.47 28.55
N ARG A 63 -10.52 5.87 27.51
CA ARG A 63 -10.83 7.04 26.68
C ARG A 63 -11.14 6.59 25.27
N ARG A 64 -12.30 6.97 24.75
CA ARG A 64 -12.71 6.68 23.40
C ARG A 64 -12.37 7.89 22.51
N TYR A 65 -11.85 7.60 21.31
CA TYR A 65 -11.59 8.53 20.23
C TYR A 65 -12.41 8.08 19.01
N ASP A 66 -13.24 8.98 18.48
CA ASP A 66 -14.05 8.69 17.30
C ASP A 66 -13.32 9.25 16.06
N LEU A 67 -12.69 8.35 15.29
CA LEU A 67 -11.86 8.73 14.13
C LEU A 67 -12.69 9.04 12.89
N LEU A 68 -13.65 8.18 12.56
CA LEU A 68 -14.52 8.30 11.41
C LEU A 68 -15.99 8.19 11.81
N ALA A 69 -16.82 8.95 11.11
CA ALA A 69 -18.27 8.83 11.27
C ALA A 69 -18.84 7.58 10.57
N ASP A 70 -18.24 7.18 9.42
CA ASP A 70 -18.72 6.08 8.59
C ASP A 70 -17.56 5.40 7.86
N LEU A 71 -17.48 4.08 7.96
CA LEU A 71 -16.51 3.26 7.23
C LEU A 71 -16.94 2.92 5.79
N GLN A 72 -18.15 3.29 5.38
CA GLN A 72 -18.66 3.10 4.01
C GLN A 72 -18.55 1.64 3.53
N LEU A 73 -19.10 0.70 4.28
CA LEU A 73 -18.99 -0.74 4.01
C LEU A 73 -20.26 -1.39 3.47
N THR A 74 -21.36 -0.64 3.37
CA THR A 74 -22.71 -1.18 3.06
C THR A 74 -23.22 -0.80 1.68
N ALA A 75 -22.49 0.02 0.92
CA ALA A 75 -22.89 0.44 -0.42
C ALA A 75 -23.15 -0.78 -1.32
N ASP A 76 -24.17 -0.71 -2.16
CA ASP A 76 -24.54 -1.72 -3.14
C ASP A 76 -24.59 -3.16 -2.57
N GLY A 77 -25.30 -3.32 -1.45
CA GLY A 77 -25.47 -4.63 -0.79
C GLY A 77 -24.21 -5.17 -0.11
N GLY A 78 -23.24 -4.32 0.15
CA GLY A 78 -22.04 -4.70 0.87
C GLY A 78 -22.29 -5.11 2.31
N VAL A 79 -21.49 -6.05 2.80
CA VAL A 79 -21.50 -6.55 4.17
C VAL A 79 -20.17 -6.21 4.82
N PRO A 80 -20.16 -5.46 5.95
CA PRO A 80 -18.95 -5.23 6.72
C PRO A 80 -18.29 -6.57 7.13
N THR A 81 -17.01 -6.71 6.85
CA THR A 81 -16.27 -7.93 7.12
C THR A 81 -14.98 -7.59 7.86
N LEU A 82 -14.68 -8.36 8.89
CA LEU A 82 -13.38 -8.37 9.57
C LEU A 82 -12.60 -9.60 9.11
N ALA A 83 -11.46 -9.37 8.48
CA ALA A 83 -10.51 -10.41 8.06
C ALA A 83 -9.21 -10.31 8.85
N LEU A 84 -8.45 -11.37 8.87
CA LEU A 84 -7.08 -11.39 9.39
C LEU A 84 -6.11 -11.72 8.25
N PHE A 85 -5.16 -10.82 8.02
CA PHE A 85 -4.09 -11.03 7.06
C PHE A 85 -2.80 -11.36 7.80
N ARG A 86 -2.21 -12.52 7.52
CA ARG A 86 -0.85 -12.84 7.94
C ARG A 86 0.12 -12.46 6.84
N ALA A 87 0.79 -11.34 7.00
CA ALA A 87 1.70 -10.79 6.01
C ALA A 87 3.14 -11.26 6.24
N GLN A 88 3.83 -11.54 5.15
CA GLN A 88 5.28 -11.74 5.15
C GLN A 88 5.98 -10.40 4.90
N ALA A 89 7.18 -10.23 5.48
CA ALA A 89 8.00 -9.06 5.22
C ALA A 89 8.34 -8.95 3.72
N ARG A 90 8.24 -7.73 3.18
CA ARG A 90 8.66 -7.42 1.81
C ARG A 90 10.09 -6.88 1.82
N GLN A 91 10.81 -7.15 0.76
CA GLN A 91 12.14 -6.58 0.57
C GLN A 91 12.04 -5.25 -0.16
N PHE A 92 12.81 -4.27 0.30
CA PHE A 92 12.96 -2.96 -0.32
C PHE A 92 14.42 -2.77 -0.77
N PRO A 93 14.64 -2.07 -1.91
CA PRO A 93 13.69 -1.39 -2.79
C PRO A 93 12.70 -2.36 -3.45
N LEU A 94 11.42 -1.94 -3.60
CA LEU A 94 10.35 -2.74 -4.16
C LEU A 94 9.74 -2.03 -5.38
N GLN A 95 9.54 -2.77 -6.47
CA GLN A 95 8.85 -2.23 -7.65
C GLN A 95 7.34 -2.33 -7.49
N VAL A 96 6.66 -1.21 -7.70
CA VAL A 96 5.21 -1.08 -7.84
C VAL A 96 4.89 -1.10 -9.32
N VAL A 97 4.21 -2.15 -9.77
CA VAL A 97 3.84 -2.37 -11.18
C VAL A 97 2.33 -2.28 -11.40
N GLU A 98 1.56 -2.34 -10.30
CA GLU A 98 0.10 -2.28 -10.34
C GLU A 98 -0.46 -1.57 -9.10
N MET A 99 -1.66 -1.03 -9.25
CA MET A 99 -2.45 -0.45 -8.18
C MET A 99 -3.87 -1.00 -8.26
N GLU A 100 -4.52 -1.10 -7.10
CA GLU A 100 -5.91 -1.49 -6.99
C GLU A 100 -6.74 -0.39 -6.30
N ARG A 101 -8.07 -0.42 -6.48
CA ARG A 101 -9.00 0.41 -5.70
C ARG A 101 -10.29 -0.31 -5.46
N HIS A 102 -10.93 0.03 -4.34
CA HIS A 102 -12.29 -0.34 -4.00
C HIS A 102 -13.18 0.89 -4.15
N ALA A 103 -14.06 0.90 -5.17
CA ALA A 103 -14.84 2.08 -5.51
C ALA A 103 -16.02 2.31 -4.54
N LEU A 104 -16.57 1.23 -3.98
CA LEU A 104 -17.80 1.22 -3.18
C LEU A 104 -17.54 1.12 -1.67
N GLY A 105 -16.35 0.69 -1.26
CA GLY A 105 -16.03 0.43 0.14
C GLY A 105 -14.72 1.06 0.58
N SER A 106 -14.64 1.43 1.86
CA SER A 106 -13.37 1.70 2.52
C SER A 106 -12.65 0.39 2.85
N GLN A 107 -11.31 0.45 2.95
CA GLN A 107 -10.51 -0.66 3.44
C GLN A 107 -9.61 -0.19 4.59
N THR A 108 -9.61 -0.94 5.68
CA THR A 108 -8.88 -0.58 6.90
C THR A 108 -7.82 -1.62 7.18
N PHE A 109 -6.60 -1.20 7.45
CA PHE A 109 -5.50 -2.04 7.91
C PHE A 109 -5.04 -1.60 9.29
N VAL A 110 -5.08 -2.51 10.27
CA VAL A 110 -4.59 -2.27 11.63
C VAL A 110 -3.61 -3.38 12.01
N PRO A 111 -2.34 -3.06 12.28
CA PRO A 111 -1.39 -4.07 12.75
C PRO A 111 -1.81 -4.57 14.14
N LEU A 112 -1.74 -5.88 14.35
CA LEU A 112 -2.03 -6.51 15.64
C LEU A 112 -0.79 -6.61 16.56
N GLY A 113 0.32 -6.08 16.10
CA GLY A 113 1.58 -5.97 16.83
C GLY A 113 2.24 -4.62 16.57
N THR A 114 3.55 -4.60 16.44
CA THR A 114 4.35 -3.38 16.20
C THR A 114 5.01 -3.35 14.83
N GLN A 115 4.59 -4.22 13.92
CA GLN A 115 5.10 -4.27 12.55
C GLN A 115 4.71 -3.00 11.78
N ARG A 116 5.71 -2.45 11.09
CA ARG A 116 5.51 -1.34 10.18
C ARG A 116 5.06 -1.87 8.81
N PHE A 117 4.39 -1.03 8.08
CA PHE A 117 4.06 -1.29 6.68
C PHE A 117 4.12 -0.01 5.86
N VAL A 118 4.33 -0.16 4.56
CA VAL A 118 4.30 0.93 3.61
C VAL A 118 2.94 0.93 2.92
N VAL A 119 2.35 2.12 2.78
CA VAL A 119 1.14 2.36 2.01
C VAL A 119 1.51 3.19 0.80
N VAL A 120 1.35 2.63 -0.40
CA VAL A 120 1.50 3.37 -1.67
C VAL A 120 0.12 3.72 -2.15
N VAL A 121 -0.15 5.00 -2.39
CA VAL A 121 -1.49 5.52 -2.68
C VAL A 121 -1.48 6.56 -3.79
N ALA A 122 -2.63 6.70 -4.44
CA ALA A 122 -2.97 7.86 -5.28
C ALA A 122 -4.42 8.29 -5.01
N ARG A 123 -4.75 9.53 -5.35
CA ARG A 123 -6.09 10.11 -5.13
C ARG A 123 -7.16 9.32 -5.88
N PRO A 124 -8.41 9.30 -5.37
CA PRO A 124 -9.56 8.84 -6.15
C PRO A 124 -9.64 9.55 -7.50
N GLY A 125 -10.00 8.79 -8.55
CA GLY A 125 -10.08 9.34 -9.90
C GLY A 125 -9.74 8.31 -10.98
N PRO A 126 -9.28 8.75 -12.17
CA PRO A 126 -8.80 7.86 -13.23
C PRO A 126 -7.58 7.05 -12.76
N ALA A 127 -7.17 6.05 -13.55
CA ALA A 127 -5.97 5.27 -13.29
C ALA A 127 -4.74 6.18 -13.12
N PRO A 128 -3.99 6.07 -12.00
CA PRO A 128 -2.88 6.96 -11.71
C PRO A 128 -1.66 6.66 -12.58
N GLN A 129 -0.87 7.70 -12.82
CA GLN A 129 0.47 7.60 -13.38
C GLN A 129 1.50 7.47 -12.26
N ALA A 130 2.72 7.03 -12.58
CA ALA A 130 3.79 6.91 -11.58
C ALA A 130 4.04 8.21 -10.77
N GLY A 131 3.87 9.38 -11.40
CA GLY A 131 4.04 10.68 -10.75
C GLY A 131 2.92 11.09 -9.79
N ASP A 132 1.77 10.40 -9.81
CA ASP A 132 0.63 10.65 -8.92
C ASP A 132 0.76 9.87 -7.60
N LEU A 133 1.68 8.90 -7.53
CA LEU A 133 1.84 8.01 -6.40
C LEU A 133 2.57 8.67 -5.24
N GLN A 134 2.10 8.40 -4.04
CA GLN A 134 2.75 8.74 -2.79
C GLN A 134 2.97 7.47 -1.95
N ALA A 135 4.06 7.43 -1.21
CA ALA A 135 4.36 6.32 -0.32
C ALA A 135 4.56 6.82 1.10
N PHE A 136 3.91 6.15 2.04
CA PHE A 136 4.00 6.44 3.47
C PHE A 136 4.43 5.19 4.23
N ILE A 137 5.27 5.36 5.24
CA ILE A 137 5.65 4.29 6.18
C ILE A 137 5.05 4.57 7.55
N THR A 138 4.42 3.55 8.14
CA THR A 138 3.90 3.60 9.51
C THR A 138 5.03 3.49 10.54
N ASN A 139 4.75 3.91 11.77
CA ASN A 139 5.71 3.83 12.89
C ASN A 139 5.55 2.58 13.77
N GLY A 140 4.73 1.59 13.35
CA GLY A 140 4.44 0.38 14.12
C GLY A 140 3.29 0.53 15.14
N ARG A 141 2.67 1.72 15.25
CA ARG A 141 1.49 1.99 16.10
C ARG A 141 0.32 2.58 15.32
N GLN A 142 0.48 2.71 14.03
CA GLN A 142 -0.47 3.33 13.12
C GLN A 142 -1.13 2.28 12.25
N GLY A 143 -2.44 2.35 12.12
CA GLY A 143 -3.20 1.77 11.05
C GLY A 143 -3.66 2.83 10.07
N VAL A 144 -4.35 2.43 9.01
CA VAL A 144 -4.96 3.32 8.03
C VAL A 144 -6.36 2.88 7.67
N VAL A 145 -7.20 3.84 7.33
CA VAL A 145 -8.45 3.63 6.59
C VAL A 145 -8.26 4.28 5.23
N LEU A 146 -8.35 3.50 4.17
CA LEU A 146 -8.41 3.99 2.79
C LEU A 146 -9.86 4.36 2.46
N ALA A 147 -10.07 5.58 1.98
CA ALA A 147 -11.38 6.01 1.54
C ALA A 147 -11.79 5.29 0.23
N PRO A 148 -13.10 5.10 -0.03
CA PRO A 148 -13.55 4.55 -1.30
C PRO A 148 -12.95 5.27 -2.51
N GLY A 149 -12.53 4.50 -3.51
CA GLY A 149 -11.94 5.02 -4.73
C GLY A 149 -10.46 5.40 -4.63
N THR A 150 -9.85 5.36 -3.44
CA THR A 150 -8.41 5.58 -3.27
C THR A 150 -7.65 4.45 -3.94
N TRP A 151 -6.80 4.79 -4.92
CA TRP A 151 -5.88 3.85 -5.51
C TRP A 151 -4.78 3.51 -4.52
N HIS A 152 -4.48 2.23 -4.38
CA HIS A 152 -3.46 1.76 -3.45
C HIS A 152 -2.81 0.47 -3.96
N HIS A 153 -1.58 0.22 -3.53
CA HIS A 153 -0.93 -1.07 -3.69
C HIS A 153 -1.36 -2.01 -2.56
N ALA A 154 -1.44 -3.30 -2.83
CA ALA A 154 -1.66 -4.31 -1.80
C ALA A 154 -0.70 -4.14 -0.61
N LEU A 155 -1.06 -4.65 0.57
CA LEU A 155 -0.32 -4.50 1.82
C LEU A 155 1.19 -4.81 1.68
N LEU A 156 2.04 -3.84 2.01
CA LEU A 156 3.51 -3.95 1.97
C LEU A 156 4.09 -3.94 3.40
N ALA A 157 4.05 -5.07 4.08
CA ALA A 157 4.62 -5.20 5.42
C ALA A 157 6.15 -5.07 5.38
N VAL A 158 6.72 -4.21 6.23
CA VAL A 158 8.18 -4.07 6.40
C VAL A 158 8.70 -5.20 7.27
N GLU A 159 8.00 -5.49 8.36
CA GLU A 159 8.20 -6.69 9.17
C GLU A 159 6.97 -7.60 9.02
N GLY A 160 7.19 -8.92 9.01
CA GLY A 160 6.10 -9.89 8.97
C GLY A 160 5.22 -9.82 10.22
N GLY A 161 3.91 -10.06 10.06
CA GLY A 161 2.98 -10.05 11.18
C GLY A 161 1.52 -10.11 10.76
N ASP A 162 0.64 -10.04 11.74
CA ASP A 162 -0.80 -10.17 11.55
C ASP A 162 -1.46 -8.78 11.54
N PHE A 163 -2.46 -8.62 10.68
CA PHE A 163 -3.24 -7.39 10.51
C PHE A 163 -4.73 -7.72 10.62
N ALA A 164 -5.46 -6.90 11.36
CA ALA A 164 -6.90 -6.83 11.24
C ALA A 164 -7.27 -5.97 10.02
N VAL A 165 -8.10 -6.52 9.14
CA VAL A 165 -8.56 -5.83 7.93
C VAL A 165 -10.07 -5.72 7.98
N VAL A 166 -10.58 -4.49 7.94
CA VAL A 166 -12.02 -4.23 7.86
C VAL A 166 -12.32 -3.74 6.46
N GLU A 167 -13.21 -4.43 5.78
CA GLU A 167 -13.51 -4.20 4.38
C GLU A 167 -14.95 -4.53 4.02
N ARG A 168 -15.37 -4.07 2.84
CA ARG A 168 -16.66 -4.40 2.26
C ARG A 168 -16.56 -5.75 1.53
N ARG A 169 -17.45 -6.68 1.85
CA ARG A 169 -17.64 -7.92 1.09
C ARG A 169 -19.00 -7.91 0.41
N ALA A 170 -19.06 -8.32 -0.86
CA ALA A 170 -20.30 -8.51 -1.61
C ALA A 170 -20.16 -9.69 -2.57
N ALA A 171 -21.25 -10.10 -3.22
CA ALA A 171 -21.24 -11.14 -4.24
C ALA A 171 -20.40 -10.71 -5.46
N GLN A 172 -20.47 -9.44 -5.83
CA GLN A 172 -19.61 -8.85 -6.85
C GLN A 172 -18.37 -8.26 -6.19
N VAL A 173 -17.20 -8.60 -6.73
CA VAL A 173 -15.92 -8.05 -6.28
C VAL A 173 -15.85 -6.57 -6.64
N ASP A 174 -15.54 -5.74 -5.65
CA ASP A 174 -15.28 -4.30 -5.79
C ASP A 174 -13.76 -4.09 -5.80
N CYS A 175 -13.13 -4.36 -6.93
CA CYS A 175 -11.69 -4.20 -7.08
C CYS A 175 -11.34 -3.89 -8.54
N ASP A 176 -11.03 -2.62 -8.81
CA ASP A 176 -10.43 -2.21 -10.08
C ASP A 176 -8.90 -2.31 -9.95
N VAL A 177 -8.25 -2.77 -11.00
CA VAL A 177 -6.77 -2.88 -11.06
C VAL A 177 -6.25 -2.12 -12.27
N CYS A 178 -5.14 -1.41 -12.11
CA CYS A 178 -4.43 -0.76 -13.21
C CYS A 178 -2.92 -0.98 -13.12
N GLY A 179 -2.25 -1.02 -14.27
CA GLY A 179 -0.79 -1.05 -14.35
C GLY A 179 -0.17 0.31 -14.05
N VAL A 180 1.06 0.30 -13.55
CA VAL A 180 1.91 1.50 -13.36
C VAL A 180 3.06 1.42 -14.36
N ASP A 181 3.07 2.33 -15.34
CA ASP A 181 4.09 2.39 -16.40
C ASP A 181 4.63 3.83 -16.53
N PRO A 182 5.95 4.04 -16.42
CA PRO A 182 6.96 3.06 -15.99
C PRO A 182 6.79 2.60 -14.54
N ALA A 183 7.23 1.37 -14.25
CA ALA A 183 7.21 0.84 -12.88
C ALA A 183 7.94 1.79 -11.92
N LEU A 184 7.35 1.99 -10.73
CA LEU A 184 7.90 2.86 -9.69
C LEU A 184 8.67 2.04 -8.66
N THR A 185 9.87 2.46 -8.31
CA THR A 185 10.65 1.83 -7.24
C THR A 185 10.42 2.54 -5.91
N VAL A 186 9.86 1.84 -4.93
CA VAL A 186 9.65 2.37 -3.57
C VAL A 186 10.83 1.99 -2.68
N THR A 187 11.36 2.97 -1.95
CA THR A 187 12.44 2.80 -0.96
C THR A 187 11.96 3.16 0.45
N LEU A 188 12.56 2.54 1.46
CA LEU A 188 12.38 2.98 2.84
C LEU A 188 13.21 4.25 3.10
N PRO A 189 12.81 5.10 4.07
CA PRO A 189 13.62 6.23 4.50
C PRO A 189 14.96 5.73 5.08
N GLN A 190 16.02 6.53 4.88
CA GLN A 190 17.35 6.28 5.46
C GLN A 190 17.35 6.55 6.96
#